data_3a512ed2f870c47ae6cd50466d019c67
#
_entry.id   3a512ed2f870c47ae6cd50466d019c67
#
_cell.length_a   1.000
_cell.length_b   1.000
_cell.length_c   1.000
_cell.angle_alpha   90.00
_cell.angle_beta   90.00
_cell.angle_gamma   90.00
#
_symmetry.space_group_name_H-M   'P 1'
#
loop_
_entity.id
_entity.type
_entity.pdbx_description
1 polymer ?
#
loop_
_entity_poly.entity_id
_entity_poly.type
_entity_poly.pdbx_seq_one_letter_code
_entity_poly.pdbx_strand_id
1 'polypeptide(L)'
;MLLAGEPAMLQLGRRIARHVRIGDVIALEGSLGAGKTTLARGLLEGLGLVGEAPSPSFAIVQPYDVPEVRLPVAHVDLYRIDDPGELRELALDEYLDDSLLLIEWPDRLGDGLWPHALRLSIAIEEGGGRRLTADAPDAWRERWSQI
;
A
#
# COMPACT_ATOMS: atom_id res chain seq x y z
N MET A 1 -12.16 11.52 1.91
CA MET A 1 -12.17 11.47 0.43
C MET A 1 -13.14 10.39 -0.03
N LEU A 2 -14.06 10.73 -0.89
CA LEU A 2 -15.02 9.78 -1.44
C LEU A 2 -14.58 9.35 -2.83
N LEU A 3 -14.60 8.04 -3.09
CA LEU A 3 -14.21 7.45 -4.35
C LEU A 3 -15.39 6.68 -4.93
N ALA A 4 -15.81 7.05 -6.14
CA ALA A 4 -17.03 6.53 -6.74
C ALA A 4 -16.92 5.07 -7.19
N GLY A 5 -15.73 4.56 -7.46
CA GLY A 5 -15.56 3.21 -7.94
C GLY A 5 -14.11 2.86 -8.24
N GLU A 6 -13.91 1.73 -8.92
CA GLU A 6 -12.56 1.23 -9.24
C GLU A 6 -11.71 2.24 -10.01
N PRO A 7 -12.20 2.91 -11.07
CA PRO A 7 -11.38 3.88 -11.79
C PRO A 7 -10.85 5.01 -10.90
N ALA A 8 -11.67 5.50 -9.97
CA ALA A 8 -11.25 6.55 -9.04
C ALA A 8 -10.17 6.05 -8.07
N MET A 9 -10.28 4.79 -7.63
CA MET A 9 -9.30 4.16 -6.76
C MET A 9 -7.96 3.98 -7.48
N LEU A 10 -7.98 3.52 -8.71
CA LEU A 10 -6.77 3.38 -9.53
C LEU A 10 -6.10 4.73 -9.75
N GLN A 11 -6.89 5.76 -10.05
CA GLN A 11 -6.35 7.10 -10.27
C GLN A 11 -5.70 7.67 -9.01
N LEU A 12 -6.30 7.44 -7.86
CA LEU A 12 -5.71 7.84 -6.59
C LEU A 12 -4.35 7.19 -6.38
N GLY A 13 -4.25 5.89 -6.66
CA GLY A 13 -2.99 5.16 -6.59
C GLY A 13 -1.93 5.77 -7.48
N ARG A 14 -2.27 6.12 -8.72
CA ARG A 14 -1.36 6.77 -9.65
C ARG A 14 -0.88 8.13 -9.15
N ARG A 15 -1.77 8.88 -8.50
CA ARG A 15 -1.40 10.18 -7.91
C ARG A 15 -0.44 10.01 -6.74
N ILE A 16 -0.68 9.04 -5.88
CA ILE A 16 0.22 8.74 -4.76
C ILE A 16 1.60 8.36 -5.28
N ALA A 17 1.66 7.59 -6.37
CA ALA A 17 2.91 7.13 -6.97
C ALA A 17 3.87 8.26 -7.33
N ARG A 18 3.36 9.45 -7.60
CA ARG A 18 4.20 10.61 -7.94
C ARG A 18 5.01 11.14 -6.75
N HIS A 19 4.62 10.75 -5.54
CA HIS A 19 5.17 11.31 -4.31
C HIS A 19 5.94 10.30 -3.45
N VAL A 20 5.98 9.03 -3.86
CA VAL A 20 6.65 8.00 -3.08
C VAL A 20 8.16 8.06 -3.25
N ARG A 21 8.87 7.63 -2.20
CA ARG A 21 10.33 7.57 -2.14
C ARG A 21 10.77 6.24 -1.57
N ILE A 22 11.99 5.85 -1.85
CA ILE A 22 12.62 4.70 -1.20
C ILE A 22 12.60 4.92 0.32
N GLY A 23 12.24 3.88 1.07
CA GLY A 23 12.12 3.94 2.52
C GLY A 23 10.74 4.30 3.02
N ASP A 24 9.83 4.73 2.15
CA ASP A 24 8.44 4.98 2.54
C ASP A 24 7.72 3.68 2.87
N VAL A 25 6.76 3.78 3.79
CA VAL A 25 5.81 2.72 4.09
C VAL A 25 4.41 3.25 3.84
N ILE A 26 3.62 2.52 3.06
CA ILE A 26 2.20 2.80 2.86
C ILE A 26 1.42 1.60 3.39
N ALA A 27 0.57 1.84 4.38
CA ALA A 27 -0.24 0.81 5.02
C ALA A 27 -1.69 0.96 4.61
N LEU A 28 -2.25 -0.09 4.01
CA LEU A 28 -3.62 -0.10 3.49
C LEU A 28 -4.52 -0.93 4.40
N GLU A 29 -5.49 -0.27 5.02
CA GLU A 29 -6.46 -0.89 5.91
C GLU A 29 -7.85 -0.91 5.26
N GLY A 30 -8.64 -1.92 5.60
CA GLY A 30 -10.00 -2.05 5.10
C GLY A 30 -10.45 -3.50 5.07
N SER A 31 -11.76 -3.71 5.03
CA SER A 31 -12.33 -5.06 4.93
C SER A 31 -12.00 -5.71 3.58
N LEU A 32 -12.23 -7.02 3.48
CA LEU A 32 -12.09 -7.73 2.21
C LEU A 32 -12.99 -7.06 1.16
N GLY A 33 -12.46 -6.84 -0.03
CA GLY A 33 -13.19 -6.20 -1.11
C GLY A 33 -13.31 -4.69 -1.02
N ALA A 34 -12.66 -4.05 -0.04
CA ALA A 34 -12.72 -2.59 0.11
C ALA A 34 -12.00 -1.83 -1.01
N GLY A 35 -11.00 -2.46 -1.65
CA GLY A 35 -10.26 -1.83 -2.73
C GLY A 35 -8.77 -1.64 -2.45
N LYS A 36 -8.24 -2.30 -1.42
CA LYS A 36 -6.81 -2.21 -1.07
C LYS A 36 -5.92 -2.64 -2.23
N THR A 37 -6.21 -3.78 -2.82
CA THR A 37 -5.44 -4.31 -3.95
C THR A 37 -5.60 -3.44 -5.19
N THR A 38 -6.77 -2.87 -5.41
CA THR A 38 -7.00 -1.93 -6.51
C THR A 38 -6.17 -0.67 -6.36
N LEU A 39 -6.12 -0.12 -5.14
CA LEU A 39 -5.29 1.05 -4.86
C LEU A 39 -3.81 0.75 -5.08
N ALA A 40 -3.35 -0.40 -4.57
CA ALA A 40 -1.98 -0.86 -4.76
C ALA A 40 -1.64 -1.02 -6.23
N ARG A 41 -2.55 -1.58 -7.02
CA ARG A 41 -2.35 -1.74 -8.46
C ARG A 41 -2.22 -0.38 -9.15
N GLY A 42 -3.06 0.58 -8.79
CA GLY A 42 -2.96 1.94 -9.32
C GLY A 42 -1.62 2.60 -9.01
N LEU A 43 -1.13 2.40 -7.80
CA LEU A 43 0.17 2.90 -7.39
C LEU A 43 1.30 2.26 -8.21
N LEU A 44 1.27 0.95 -8.40
CA LEU A 44 2.26 0.25 -9.22
C LEU A 44 2.22 0.69 -10.68
N GLU A 45 1.03 0.88 -11.24
CA GLU A 45 0.88 1.43 -12.59
C GLU A 45 1.46 2.83 -12.69
N GLY A 46 1.23 3.66 -11.68
CA GLY A 46 1.80 5.01 -11.61
C GLY A 46 3.32 5.01 -11.52
N LEU A 47 3.91 3.94 -11.00
CA LEU A 47 5.36 3.75 -10.97
C LEU A 47 5.91 3.14 -12.27
N GLY A 48 5.06 2.82 -13.22
CA GLY A 48 5.47 2.35 -14.53
C GLY A 48 5.18 0.89 -14.85
N LEU A 49 4.59 0.15 -13.92
CA LEU A 49 4.28 -1.26 -14.17
C LEU A 49 3.31 -1.40 -15.34
N VAL A 50 3.66 -2.25 -16.29
CA VAL A 50 2.83 -2.57 -17.46
C VAL A 50 2.28 -3.99 -17.29
N GLY A 51 0.99 -4.16 -17.60
CA GLY A 51 0.33 -5.45 -17.44
C GLY A 51 -0.30 -5.61 -16.06
N GLU A 52 -0.61 -6.85 -15.71
CA GLU A 52 -1.29 -7.15 -14.46
C GLU A 52 -0.31 -7.26 -13.28
N ALA A 53 -0.68 -6.67 -12.16
CA ALA A 53 0.01 -6.88 -10.90
C ALA A 53 -0.69 -8.04 -10.18
N PRO A 54 -0.01 -9.17 -9.93
CA PRO A 54 -0.61 -10.26 -9.17
C PRO A 54 -0.85 -9.81 -7.73
N SER A 55 -1.94 -10.32 -7.14
CA SER A 55 -2.18 -10.12 -5.71
C SER A 55 -1.14 -10.88 -4.89
N PRO A 56 -0.56 -10.28 -3.84
CA PRO A 56 0.38 -10.97 -2.98
C PRO A 56 -0.26 -11.95 -2.01
N SER A 57 -1.57 -12.19 -2.10
CA SER A 57 -2.33 -13.04 -1.15
C SER A 57 -1.73 -14.43 -0.97
N PHE A 58 -1.14 -15.02 -2.01
CA PHE A 58 -0.51 -16.33 -1.93
C PHE A 58 0.98 -16.25 -1.63
N ALA A 59 1.67 -15.27 -2.18
CA ALA A 59 3.12 -15.13 -2.05
C ALA A 59 3.53 -14.36 -0.79
N ILE A 60 2.59 -13.72 -0.09
CA ILE A 60 2.79 -12.82 1.05
C ILE A 60 3.59 -11.58 0.64
N VAL A 61 4.75 -11.73 0.00
CA VAL A 61 5.54 -10.61 -0.52
C VAL A 61 5.71 -10.76 -2.02
N GLN A 62 5.32 -9.73 -2.75
CA GLN A 62 5.51 -9.64 -4.20
C GLN A 62 6.47 -8.49 -4.49
N PRO A 63 7.72 -8.77 -4.87
CA PRO A 63 8.68 -7.72 -5.18
C PRO A 63 8.54 -7.25 -6.63
N TYR A 64 8.83 -5.96 -6.84
CA TYR A 64 8.98 -5.35 -8.15
C TYR A 64 10.27 -4.56 -8.18
N ASP A 65 10.98 -4.60 -9.28
CA ASP A 65 12.29 -3.95 -9.37
C ASP A 65 12.41 -3.09 -10.64
N VAL A 66 13.41 -2.24 -10.65
CA VAL A 66 13.79 -1.45 -11.82
C VAL A 66 14.33 -2.41 -12.89
N PRO A 67 13.98 -2.26 -14.17
CA PRO A 67 13.24 -1.15 -14.80
C PRO A 67 11.73 -1.33 -14.89
N GLU A 68 11.17 -2.40 -14.36
CA GLU A 68 9.72 -2.66 -14.35
C GLU A 68 8.95 -1.49 -13.76
N VAL A 69 9.48 -0.95 -12.65
CA VAL A 69 8.96 0.20 -11.94
C VAL A 69 10.06 1.22 -11.74
N ARG A 70 9.68 2.47 -11.46
CA ARG A 70 10.61 3.58 -11.29
C ARG A 70 11.51 3.43 -10.06
N LEU A 71 11.01 2.78 -9.03
CA LEU A 71 11.78 2.43 -7.83
C LEU A 71 11.32 1.08 -7.32
N PRO A 72 12.19 0.33 -6.61
CA PRO A 72 11.79 -0.99 -6.11
C PRO A 72 10.64 -0.92 -5.12
N VAL A 73 9.73 -1.90 -5.20
CA VAL A 73 8.57 -2.01 -4.33
C VAL A 73 8.49 -3.42 -3.76
N ALA A 74 8.23 -3.53 -2.46
CA ALA A 74 7.79 -4.77 -1.85
C ALA A 74 6.30 -4.62 -1.51
N HIS A 75 5.44 -5.33 -2.23
CA HIS A 75 4.00 -5.37 -1.97
C HIS A 75 3.71 -6.57 -1.09
N VAL A 76 3.22 -6.32 0.11
CA VAL A 76 3.08 -7.31 1.17
C VAL A 76 1.61 -7.44 1.57
N ASP A 77 1.13 -8.69 1.71
CA ASP A 77 -0.19 -8.97 2.25
C ASP A 77 -0.04 -9.85 3.49
N LEU A 78 -0.40 -9.30 4.63
CA LEU A 78 -0.26 -9.98 5.93
C LEU A 78 -1.53 -10.70 6.38
N TYR A 79 -2.54 -10.80 5.53
CA TYR A 79 -3.83 -11.37 5.91
C TYR A 79 -3.71 -12.77 6.52
N ARG A 80 -2.81 -13.60 5.96
CA ARG A 80 -2.64 -15.01 6.40
C ARG A 80 -1.60 -15.20 7.48
N ILE A 81 -0.98 -14.14 7.96
CA ILE A 81 0.02 -14.21 9.01
C ILE A 81 -0.69 -14.28 10.36
N ASP A 82 -0.49 -15.36 11.11
CA ASP A 82 -1.08 -15.56 12.43
C ASP A 82 -0.04 -15.52 13.56
N ASP A 83 1.22 -15.78 13.23
CA ASP A 83 2.30 -15.97 14.21
C ASP A 83 3.31 -14.81 14.10
N PRO A 84 3.64 -14.12 15.21
CA PRO A 84 4.69 -13.11 15.22
C PRO A 84 6.04 -13.62 14.70
N GLY A 85 6.33 -14.91 14.85
CA GLY A 85 7.55 -15.50 14.29
C GLY A 85 7.60 -15.44 12.77
N GLU A 86 6.45 -15.65 12.11
CA GLU A 86 6.36 -15.53 10.65
C GLU A 86 6.63 -14.11 10.19
N LEU A 87 6.16 -13.10 10.93
CA LEU A 87 6.46 -11.70 10.63
C LEU A 87 7.95 -11.42 10.66
N ARG A 88 8.64 -11.92 11.67
CA ARG A 88 10.10 -11.72 11.79
C ARG A 88 10.85 -12.37 10.64
N GLU A 89 10.40 -13.52 10.17
CA GLU A 89 11.01 -14.23 9.04
C GLU A 89 10.92 -13.43 7.74
N LEU A 90 9.90 -12.57 7.60
CA LEU A 90 9.76 -11.73 6.42
C LEU A 90 10.81 -10.62 6.35
N ALA A 91 11.41 -10.25 7.49
CA ALA A 91 12.46 -9.22 7.59
C ALA A 91 12.06 -7.93 6.86
N LEU A 92 10.86 -7.43 7.12
CA LEU A 92 10.30 -6.29 6.39
C LEU A 92 11.15 -5.02 6.51
N ASP A 93 11.84 -4.83 7.64
CA ASP A 93 12.73 -3.68 7.84
C ASP A 93 13.81 -3.56 6.76
N GLU A 94 14.28 -4.69 6.24
CA GLU A 94 15.35 -4.70 5.24
C GLU A 94 14.92 -4.05 3.93
N TYR A 95 13.64 -4.11 3.59
CA TYR A 95 13.15 -3.48 2.36
C TYR A 95 13.25 -1.96 2.40
N LEU A 96 13.29 -1.35 3.59
CA LEU A 96 13.33 0.10 3.73
C LEU A 96 14.65 0.71 3.26
N ASP A 97 15.70 -0.10 3.15
CA ASP A 97 17.01 0.37 2.67
C ASP A 97 16.99 0.68 1.16
N ASP A 98 16.16 0.00 0.40
CA ASP A 98 16.17 0.12 -1.06
C ASP A 98 14.80 0.15 -1.74
N SER A 99 13.70 0.07 -0.99
CA SER A 99 12.36 -0.11 -1.56
C SER A 99 11.30 0.75 -0.90
N LEU A 100 10.19 0.91 -1.61
CA LEU A 100 8.92 1.31 -1.03
C LEU A 100 8.27 0.05 -0.46
N LEU A 101 7.78 0.12 0.77
CA LEU A 101 7.05 -0.97 1.40
C LEU A 101 5.55 -0.66 1.37
N LEU A 102 4.79 -1.49 0.66
CA LEU A 102 3.34 -1.34 0.49
C LEU A 102 2.66 -2.51 1.17
N ILE A 103 1.94 -2.26 2.27
CA ILE A 103 1.42 -3.30 3.15
C ILE A 103 -0.09 -3.32 3.17
N GLU A 104 -0.70 -4.48 2.89
CA GLU A 104 -2.11 -4.75 3.15
C GLU A 104 -2.23 -5.52 4.45
N TRP A 105 -3.29 -5.25 5.22
CA TRP A 105 -3.55 -5.82 6.54
C TRP A 105 -2.45 -5.48 7.56
N PRO A 106 -2.14 -4.19 7.73
CA PRO A 106 -1.06 -3.78 8.65
C PRO A 106 -1.38 -4.03 10.13
N ASP A 107 -2.64 -4.28 10.47
CA ASP A 107 -3.05 -4.62 11.84
C ASP A 107 -2.37 -5.89 12.35
N ARG A 108 -1.89 -6.78 11.46
CA ARG A 108 -1.11 -7.94 11.86
C ARG A 108 0.23 -7.57 12.50
N LEU A 109 0.72 -6.38 12.25
CA LEU A 109 1.94 -5.86 12.88
C LEU A 109 1.70 -5.37 14.31
N GLY A 110 0.45 -5.14 14.70
CA GLY A 110 0.12 -4.57 16.00
C GLY A 110 0.79 -3.20 16.17
N ASP A 111 1.57 -3.03 17.22
CA ASP A 111 2.31 -1.80 17.50
C ASP A 111 3.61 -1.68 16.69
N GLY A 112 3.91 -2.68 15.85
CA GLY A 112 5.14 -2.72 15.07
C GLY A 112 5.11 -1.92 13.78
N LEU A 113 4.02 -1.22 13.48
CA LEU A 113 3.98 -0.36 12.29
C LEU A 113 4.88 0.85 12.48
N TRP A 114 5.68 1.15 11.44
CA TRP A 114 6.63 2.26 11.49
C TRP A 114 5.93 3.60 11.68
N PRO A 115 6.47 4.48 12.55
CA PRO A 115 5.84 5.79 12.81
C PRO A 115 5.73 6.68 11.57
N HIS A 116 6.59 6.50 10.56
CA HIS A 116 6.56 7.30 9.33
C HIS A 116 5.61 6.76 8.27
N ALA A 117 4.88 5.69 8.57
CA ALA A 117 3.97 5.08 7.60
C ALA A 117 2.77 5.98 7.28
N LEU A 118 2.47 6.11 5.99
CA LEU A 118 1.20 6.70 5.56
C LEU A 118 0.13 5.62 5.69
N ARG A 119 -0.86 5.87 6.54
CA ARG A 119 -1.95 4.91 6.78
C ARG A 119 -3.19 5.35 6.00
N LEU A 120 -3.66 4.49 5.12
CA LEU A 120 -4.84 4.73 4.30
C LEU A 120 -5.90 3.70 4.66
N SER A 121 -7.03 4.18 5.18
CA SER A 121 -8.15 3.33 5.58
C SER A 121 -9.27 3.46 4.56
N ILE A 122 -9.76 2.34 4.05
CA ILE A 122 -10.79 2.30 3.03
C ILE A 122 -12.04 1.64 3.61
N ALA A 123 -13.15 2.35 3.61
CA ALA A 123 -14.44 1.84 4.05
C ALA A 123 -15.42 1.77 2.88
N ILE A 124 -16.21 0.70 2.86
CA ILE A 124 -17.28 0.55 1.86
C ILE A 124 -18.46 1.39 2.32
N GLU A 125 -18.89 2.31 1.46
CA GLU A 125 -20.02 3.16 1.73
C GLU A 125 -21.32 2.51 1.27
N GLU A 126 -22.43 2.90 1.91
CA GLU A 126 -23.75 2.54 1.46
C GLU A 126 -23.93 3.06 0.03
N GLY A 127 -24.40 2.20 -0.88
CA GLY A 127 -24.52 2.55 -2.29
C GLY A 127 -23.33 2.19 -3.16
N GLY A 128 -22.25 1.62 -2.58
CA GLY A 128 -21.15 1.04 -3.34
C GLY A 128 -19.91 1.88 -3.52
N GLY A 129 -19.93 3.13 -3.10
CA GLY A 129 -18.71 3.96 -3.11
C GLY A 129 -17.74 3.57 -2.01
N ARG A 130 -16.61 4.24 -1.99
CA ARG A 130 -15.59 4.02 -0.97
C ARG A 130 -15.22 5.33 -0.30
N ARG A 131 -15.02 5.28 1.02
CA ARG A 131 -14.48 6.40 1.77
C ARG A 131 -13.06 6.07 2.16
N LEU A 132 -12.13 6.93 1.75
CA LEU A 132 -10.73 6.80 2.12
C LEU A 132 -10.39 7.86 3.17
N THR A 133 -9.77 7.42 4.24
CA THR A 133 -9.27 8.29 5.31
C THR A 133 -7.77 8.11 5.39
N ALA A 134 -7.03 9.21 5.37
CA ALA A 134 -5.58 9.19 5.46
C ALA A 134 -5.12 9.66 6.83
N ASP A 135 -4.19 8.93 7.41
CA ASP A 135 -3.43 9.36 8.57
C ASP A 135 -2.00 9.58 8.09
N ALA A 136 -1.66 10.86 7.83
CA ALA A 136 -0.39 11.25 7.26
C ALA A 136 0.55 11.74 8.37
N PRO A 137 1.63 11.00 8.65
CA PRO A 137 2.65 11.47 9.61
C PRO A 137 3.44 12.63 9.02
N ASP A 138 4.30 13.23 9.82
CA ASP A 138 5.09 14.39 9.39
C ASP A 138 5.85 14.13 8.09
N ALA A 139 6.38 12.93 7.91
CA ALA A 139 7.09 12.55 6.68
C ALA A 139 6.23 12.65 5.42
N TRP A 140 4.92 12.56 5.56
CA TRP A 140 3.97 12.56 4.44
C TRP A 140 3.08 13.81 4.37
N ARG A 141 3.04 14.62 5.41
CA ARG A 141 2.04 15.69 5.53
C ARG A 141 2.03 16.62 4.31
N GLU A 142 3.19 17.12 3.91
CA GLU A 142 3.30 18.03 2.77
C GLU A 142 2.97 17.30 1.47
N ARG A 143 3.52 16.12 1.28
CA ARG A 143 3.28 15.33 0.06
C ARG A 143 1.81 14.95 -0.09
N TRP A 144 1.17 14.54 1.01
CA TRP A 144 -0.24 14.19 0.99
C TRP A 144 -1.12 15.38 0.63
N SER A 145 -0.77 16.58 1.05
CA SER A 145 -1.54 17.79 0.73
C SER A 145 -1.57 18.09 -0.77
N GLN A 146 -0.67 17.51 -1.54
CA GLN A 146 -0.58 17.69 -2.99
C GLN A 146 -1.32 16.59 -3.77
N ILE A 147 -1.87 15.63 -3.09
CA ILE A 147 -2.63 14.52 -3.67
C ILE A 147 -4.12 14.81 -3.57
#